data_2e15a448bde65d185a58608cf10b9396
#
_entry.id   2e15a448bde65d185a58608cf10b9396
#
_cell.length_a   1.000
_cell.length_b   1.000
_cell.length_c   1.000
_cell.angle_alpha   90.00
_cell.angle_beta   90.00
_cell.angle_gamma   90.00
#
_symmetry.space_group_name_H-M   'P 1'
#
loop_
_entity.id
_entity.type
_entity.pdbx_description
1 polymer ?
#
loop_
_entity_poly.entity_id
_entity_poly.type
_entity_poly.pdbx_seq_one_letter_code
_entity_poly.pdbx_strand_id
1 'polypeptide(L)'
;MLLDPVGTGGTLGQMLGSQGLDVRPPELIHGLDDGERVSGAGVTLTAIHTPGHTKGSTCFLLEAEGEAPLLFSGDHLFKGSIGRTDMPGGSREELLSSMAAKILPLADDLQVFPGHGPTTTIGHERRTNPFLRHLAST
;
A
#
# COMPACT_ATOMS: atom_id res chain seq x y z
N MET A 1 1.39 -8.55 -8.41
CA MET A 1 1.43 -7.70 -8.73
C MET A 1 0.55 -6.74 -8.27
N LEU A 2 0.95 -6.09 -7.78
CA LEU A 2 0.44 -5.18 -7.14
C LEU A 2 -0.70 -4.64 -7.73
N LEU A 3 -1.11 -4.19 -8.05
CA LEU A 3 -2.07 -3.54 -8.56
C LEU A 3 -2.52 -4.04 -9.77
N ASP A 4 -2.48 -5.19 -9.97
CA ASP A 4 -3.10 -5.46 -11.07
C ASP A 4 -4.48 -5.25 -10.84
N PRO A 5 -4.64 -4.44 -10.51
CA PRO A 5 -5.72 -3.90 -10.13
C PRO A 5 -6.47 -3.54 -11.19
N VAL A 6 -5.78 -3.53 -12.10
CA VAL A 6 -6.36 -3.12 -13.18
C VAL A 6 -7.17 -4.24 -13.46
N GLY A 7 -6.61 -5.36 -13.29
CA GLY A 7 -7.39 -6.41 -13.54
C GLY A 7 -8.39 -6.45 -12.53
N THR A 8 -8.00 -6.26 -11.42
CA THR A 8 -8.89 -6.46 -10.48
C THR A 8 -9.76 -5.41 -10.32
N GLY A 9 -9.47 -4.65 -10.37
CA GLY A 9 -10.25 -3.75 -10.02
C GLY A 9 -10.40 -2.94 -10.89
N GLY A 10 -9.75 -3.00 -11.73
CA GLY A 10 -9.79 -2.05 -12.57
C GLY A 10 -10.19 -0.81 -11.94
N THR A 11 -10.48 -0.86 -10.72
CA THR A 11 -11.03 0.29 -10.05
C THR A 11 -10.07 1.46 -10.07
N LEU A 12 -8.85 1.25 -9.71
CA LEU A 12 -7.90 2.34 -9.71
C LEU A 12 -7.60 2.77 -11.14
N GLY A 13 -7.31 1.85 -12.02
CA GLY A 13 -7.03 2.18 -13.40
C GLY A 13 -8.19 2.85 -14.09
N GLN A 14 -9.41 2.36 -13.88
CA GLN A 14 -10.57 2.95 -14.47
C GLN A 14 -10.81 4.34 -13.90
N MET A 15 -10.63 4.51 -12.62
CA MET A 15 -10.85 5.77 -12.00
C MET A 15 -9.86 6.80 -12.54
N LEU A 16 -8.60 6.48 -12.63
CA LEU A 16 -7.63 7.42 -13.12
C LEU A 16 -7.86 7.73 -14.60
N GLY A 17 -8.18 6.73 -15.41
CA GLY A 17 -8.44 6.94 -16.81
C GLY A 17 -9.69 7.74 -17.07
N SER A 18 -10.77 7.40 -16.40
CA SER A 18 -12.03 8.11 -16.63
C SER A 18 -11.98 9.52 -16.09
N GLN A 19 -11.04 9.82 -15.20
CA GLN A 19 -10.89 11.16 -14.68
C GLN A 19 -9.91 11.97 -15.54
N GLY A 20 -9.49 11.44 -16.65
CA GLY A 20 -8.63 12.20 -17.53
C GLY A 20 -7.14 12.06 -17.28
N LEU A 21 -6.74 11.16 -16.42
CA LEU A 21 -5.32 10.95 -16.20
C LEU A 21 -4.85 9.89 -17.18
N ASP A 22 -3.91 10.22 -18.02
CA ASP A 22 -3.46 9.30 -19.05
C ASP A 22 -2.22 8.57 -18.51
N VAL A 23 -2.41 7.79 -17.47
CA VAL A 23 -1.30 7.06 -16.86
C VAL A 23 -1.68 5.61 -16.72
N ARG A 24 -0.85 4.72 -17.18
CA ARG A 24 -1.11 3.29 -17.08
C ARG A 24 -0.54 2.80 -15.77
N PRO A 25 -1.22 1.86 -15.09
CA PRO A 25 -0.75 1.33 -13.83
C PRO A 25 0.72 0.89 -13.79
N PRO A 26 1.23 0.19 -14.81
CA PRO A 26 2.63 -0.20 -14.79
C PRO A 26 3.57 1.02 -14.79
N GLU A 27 3.22 2.07 -15.53
CA GLU A 27 4.03 3.25 -15.58
C GLU A 27 3.95 3.98 -14.26
N LEU A 28 2.79 4.00 -13.65
CA LEU A 28 2.60 4.67 -12.38
C LEU A 28 3.46 3.96 -11.32
N ILE A 29 3.44 2.62 -11.30
CA ILE A 29 4.20 1.89 -10.31
C ILE A 29 5.70 2.08 -10.48
N HIS A 30 6.18 2.09 -11.70
CA HIS A 30 7.61 2.17 -11.93
C HIS A 30 8.16 3.60 -11.93
N GLY A 31 7.33 4.57 -12.09
CA GLY A 31 7.78 5.94 -12.21
C GLY A 31 7.71 6.80 -10.96
N LEU A 32 7.18 6.27 -9.85
CA LEU A 32 6.99 7.10 -8.68
C LEU A 32 8.07 6.87 -7.63
N ASP A 33 8.60 7.96 -7.10
CA ASP A 33 9.55 7.92 -6.01
C ASP A 33 8.80 7.93 -4.67
N ASP A 34 9.49 7.63 -3.58
CA ASP A 34 8.87 7.64 -2.26
C ASP A 34 8.31 9.03 -1.96
N GLY A 35 7.08 9.08 -1.58
CA GLY A 35 6.39 10.33 -1.26
C GLY A 35 5.84 11.07 -2.45
N GLU A 36 6.10 10.59 -3.66
CA GLU A 36 5.63 11.28 -4.84
C GLU A 36 4.12 11.13 -4.96
N ARG A 37 3.46 12.17 -5.45
CA ARG A 37 2.00 12.21 -5.54
C ARG A 37 1.56 12.47 -6.95
N VAL A 38 0.51 11.78 -7.36
CA VAL A 38 -0.11 12.00 -8.66
C VAL A 38 -1.54 12.41 -8.37
N SER A 39 -1.96 13.54 -8.88
CA SER A 39 -3.32 14.05 -8.62
C SER A 39 -4.03 14.43 -9.89
N GLY A 40 -5.34 14.30 -9.88
CA GLY A 40 -6.19 14.75 -10.97
C GLY A 40 -7.64 14.49 -10.66
N ALA A 41 -8.51 15.39 -11.05
CA ALA A 41 -9.96 15.24 -10.91
C ALA A 41 -10.44 14.87 -9.51
N GLY A 42 -9.81 15.43 -8.50
CA GLY A 42 -10.24 15.18 -7.12
C GLY A 42 -9.64 13.93 -6.48
N VAL A 43 -8.73 13.25 -7.14
CA VAL A 43 -8.11 12.04 -6.61
C VAL A 43 -6.61 12.26 -6.49
N THR A 44 -6.01 11.84 -5.38
CA THR A 44 -4.56 11.90 -5.19
C THR A 44 -4.04 10.53 -4.79
N LEU A 45 -3.00 10.09 -5.46
CA LEU A 45 -2.34 8.82 -5.15
C LEU A 45 -0.93 9.15 -4.66
N THR A 46 -0.57 8.71 -3.48
CA THR A 46 0.75 8.94 -2.90
C THR A 46 1.52 7.63 -2.83
N ALA A 47 2.73 7.62 -3.36
CA ALA A 47 3.57 6.44 -3.30
C ALA A 47 4.32 6.41 -1.97
N ILE A 48 4.32 5.27 -1.30
CA ILE A 48 5.02 5.10 -0.04
C ILE A 48 5.95 3.92 -0.25
N HIS A 49 7.24 4.17 -0.37
CA HIS A 49 8.21 3.11 -0.62
C HIS A 49 8.38 2.26 0.63
N THR A 50 8.12 0.98 0.53
CA THR A 50 8.14 0.07 1.66
C THR A 50 8.96 -1.16 1.30
N PRO A 51 10.28 -1.05 1.22
CA PRO A 51 11.12 -2.19 0.84
C PRO A 51 11.06 -3.29 1.91
N GLY A 52 11.25 -4.50 1.52
CA GLY A 52 11.24 -5.64 2.42
C GLY A 52 10.81 -6.90 1.72
N HIS A 53 9.61 -6.92 1.15
CA HIS A 53 9.17 -8.05 0.33
C HIS A 53 10.06 -8.07 -0.92
N THR A 54 10.24 -6.91 -1.53
CA THR A 54 11.25 -6.69 -2.56
C THR A 54 11.86 -5.32 -2.30
N LYS A 55 12.94 -4.99 -2.99
CA LYS A 55 13.56 -3.70 -2.81
C LYS A 55 12.70 -2.57 -3.37
N GLY A 56 11.86 -2.87 -4.34
CA GLY A 56 11.00 -1.87 -4.94
C GLY A 56 9.57 -1.85 -4.44
N SER A 57 9.27 -2.64 -3.39
CA SER A 57 7.90 -2.70 -2.90
C SER A 57 7.39 -1.33 -2.49
N THR A 58 6.18 -1.00 -2.87
CA THR A 58 5.59 0.32 -2.64
C THR A 58 4.11 0.15 -2.29
N CYS A 59 3.68 0.89 -1.28
CA CYS A 59 2.26 0.97 -0.96
C CYS A 59 1.74 2.26 -1.56
N PHE A 60 0.45 2.33 -1.84
CA PHE A 60 -0.14 3.54 -2.40
C PHE A 60 -1.32 4.00 -1.56
N LEU A 61 -1.28 5.27 -1.14
CA LEU A 61 -2.38 5.85 -0.40
C LEU A 61 -3.26 6.61 -1.39
N LEU A 62 -4.52 6.24 -1.49
CA LEU A 62 -5.46 6.88 -2.38
C LEU A 62 -6.38 7.77 -1.58
N GLU A 63 -6.44 9.03 -1.93
CA GLU A 63 -7.30 9.99 -1.27
C GLU A 63 -8.20 10.66 -2.30
N ALA A 64 -9.47 10.82 -1.98
CA ALA A 64 -10.41 11.50 -2.84
C ALA A 64 -11.27 12.40 -1.97
N GLU A 65 -11.62 13.59 -2.48
CA GLU A 65 -12.37 14.55 -1.71
C GLU A 65 -13.73 13.96 -1.36
N GLY A 66 -14.10 14.06 -0.12
CA GLY A 66 -15.40 13.54 0.35
C GLY A 66 -15.42 12.05 0.61
N GLU A 67 -14.32 11.33 0.40
CA GLU A 67 -14.28 9.90 0.60
C GLU A 67 -13.22 9.52 1.62
N ALA A 68 -13.41 8.40 2.30
CA ALA A 68 -12.41 7.92 3.23
C ALA A 68 -11.18 7.44 2.44
N PRO A 69 -9.97 7.69 2.91
CA PRO A 69 -8.78 7.24 2.19
C PRO A 69 -8.61 5.73 2.25
N LEU A 70 -7.87 5.19 1.28
CA LEU A 70 -7.62 3.76 1.20
C LEU A 70 -6.11 3.54 1.02
N LEU A 71 -5.59 2.46 1.57
CA LEU A 71 -4.19 2.11 1.36
C LEU A 71 -4.11 0.81 0.57
N PHE A 72 -3.41 0.83 -0.54
CA PHE A 72 -3.15 -0.37 -1.31
C PHE A 72 -1.77 -0.87 -0.87
N SER A 73 -1.74 -1.96 -0.11
CA SER A 73 -0.50 -2.41 0.51
C SER A 73 0.26 -3.45 -0.30
N GLY A 74 -0.25 -3.88 -1.42
CA GLY A 74 0.43 -4.86 -2.26
C GLY A 74 0.80 -6.10 -1.48
N ASP A 75 2.07 -6.48 -1.54
CA ASP A 75 2.55 -7.63 -0.81
C ASP A 75 3.30 -7.24 0.46
N HIS A 76 3.02 -6.08 1.03
CA HIS A 76 3.68 -5.60 2.23
C HIS A 76 2.91 -6.00 3.50
N LEU A 77 1.62 -5.68 3.55
CA LEU A 77 0.79 -5.96 4.73
C LEU A 77 -0.47 -6.73 4.33
N PHE A 78 -0.76 -7.79 5.02
CA PHE A 78 -1.97 -8.58 4.82
C PHE A 78 -2.70 -8.72 6.14
N LYS A 79 -3.95 -9.13 6.10
CA LYS A 79 -4.71 -9.34 7.31
C LYS A 79 -4.09 -10.51 8.07
N GLY A 80 -3.55 -10.26 9.23
CA GLY A 80 -2.94 -11.27 10.07
C GLY A 80 -1.53 -11.71 9.63
N SER A 81 -0.96 -11.06 8.62
CA SER A 81 0.34 -11.48 8.11
C SER A 81 1.11 -10.33 7.46
N ILE A 82 2.31 -10.62 7.01
CA ILE A 82 3.14 -9.66 6.29
C ILE A 82 3.71 -10.37 5.07
N GLY A 83 4.24 -9.61 4.13
CA GLY A 83 4.80 -10.17 2.92
C GLY A 83 5.99 -11.07 3.20
N ARG A 84 6.19 -12.07 2.35
CA ARG A 84 7.33 -12.97 2.51
C ARG A 84 8.62 -12.23 2.16
N THR A 85 9.71 -12.61 2.79
CA THR A 85 10.99 -11.93 2.58
C THR A 85 12.12 -12.93 2.28
N ASP A 86 11.76 -14.16 1.96
CA ASP A 86 12.74 -15.20 1.74
C ASP A 86 13.20 -15.34 0.29
N MET A 87 12.81 -14.41 -0.56
CA MET A 87 13.24 -14.42 -1.96
C MET A 87 14.41 -13.47 -2.14
N PRO A 88 15.16 -13.57 -3.25
CA PRO A 88 16.27 -12.67 -3.50
C PRO A 88 15.79 -11.20 -3.46
N GLY A 89 16.52 -10.38 -2.76
CA GLY A 89 16.13 -8.98 -2.58
C GLY A 89 15.21 -8.73 -1.41
N GLY A 90 14.65 -9.79 -0.80
CA GLY A 90 13.79 -9.64 0.34
C GLY A 90 14.58 -9.48 1.64
N SER A 91 14.00 -8.80 2.61
CA SER A 91 14.61 -8.60 3.92
C SER A 91 13.53 -8.37 4.95
N ARG A 92 13.42 -9.28 5.92
CA ARG A 92 12.43 -9.14 6.98
C ARG A 92 12.70 -7.91 7.82
N GLU A 93 13.96 -7.62 8.08
CA GLU A 93 14.34 -6.48 8.88
C GLU A 93 13.90 -5.21 8.16
N GLU A 94 14.11 -5.14 6.86
CA GLU A 94 13.75 -3.99 6.07
C GLU A 94 12.22 -3.86 6.01
N LEU A 95 11.51 -4.97 5.87
CA LEU A 95 10.05 -4.95 5.81
C LEU A 95 9.47 -4.41 7.13
N LEU A 96 9.97 -4.88 8.26
CA LEU A 96 9.48 -4.44 9.55
C LEU A 96 9.86 -2.98 9.82
N SER A 97 11.02 -2.55 9.35
CA SER A 97 11.45 -1.18 9.50
C SER A 97 10.54 -0.25 8.68
N SER A 98 10.21 -0.62 7.46
CA SER A 98 9.31 0.16 6.61
C SER A 98 7.92 0.21 7.22
N MET A 99 7.46 -0.93 7.75
CA MET A 99 6.15 -1.03 8.37
C MET A 99 6.06 -0.07 9.56
N ALA A 100 7.04 -0.12 10.46
CA ALA A 100 7.02 0.71 11.65
C ALA A 100 7.15 2.19 11.33
N ALA A 101 7.96 2.53 10.36
CA ALA A 101 8.21 3.92 10.04
C ALA A 101 7.13 4.58 9.20
N LYS A 102 6.53 3.84 8.30
CA LYS A 102 5.67 4.46 7.28
C LYS A 102 4.22 4.00 7.27
N ILE A 103 3.94 2.84 7.76
CA ILE A 103 2.59 2.27 7.70
C ILE A 103 1.86 2.31 9.04
N LEU A 104 2.49 1.80 10.08
CA LEU A 104 1.84 1.76 11.39
C LEU A 104 1.48 3.13 11.96
N PRO A 105 2.18 4.22 11.62
CA PRO A 105 1.77 5.54 12.11
C PRO A 105 0.51 6.10 11.45
N LEU A 106 0.02 5.43 10.40
CA LEU A 106 -1.18 5.92 9.71
C LEU A 106 -2.42 5.71 10.58
N ALA A 107 -3.51 6.34 10.22
CA ALA A 107 -4.72 6.34 11.05
C ALA A 107 -5.29 4.95 11.27
N ASP A 108 -5.81 4.68 12.47
CA ASP A 108 -6.35 3.38 12.82
C ASP A 108 -7.46 2.94 11.89
N ASP A 109 -8.31 3.83 11.46
CA ASP A 109 -9.47 3.47 10.63
C ASP A 109 -9.14 3.43 9.14
N LEU A 110 -7.89 3.64 8.77
CA LEU A 110 -7.51 3.58 7.35
C LEU A 110 -7.68 2.16 6.85
N GLN A 111 -8.47 2.00 5.79
CA GLN A 111 -8.73 0.69 5.23
C GLN A 111 -7.56 0.26 4.36
N VAL A 112 -7.18 -1.00 4.48
CA VAL A 112 -6.04 -1.56 3.76
C VAL A 112 -6.53 -2.62 2.78
N PHE A 113 -6.13 -2.47 1.52
CA PHE A 113 -6.47 -3.41 0.47
C PHE A 113 -5.18 -4.10 0.03
N PRO A 114 -4.92 -5.32 0.50
CA PRO A 114 -3.70 -6.05 0.13
C PRO A 114 -3.74 -6.50 -1.32
N GLY A 115 -2.61 -6.94 -1.84
CA GLY A 115 -2.55 -7.47 -3.19
C GLY A 115 -3.41 -8.71 -3.36
N HIS A 116 -3.62 -9.48 -2.28
CA HIS A 116 -4.54 -10.58 -2.29
C HIS A 116 -4.98 -10.83 -0.85
N GLY A 117 -6.04 -11.56 -0.67
CA GLY A 117 -6.61 -11.81 0.65
C GLY A 117 -7.60 -10.72 1.06
N PRO A 118 -8.16 -10.81 2.23
CA PRO A 118 -9.20 -9.90 2.68
C PRO A 118 -8.69 -8.51 3.05
N THR A 119 -9.58 -7.53 3.03
CA THR A 119 -9.24 -6.17 3.46
C THR A 119 -9.15 -6.11 4.97
N THR A 120 -8.49 -5.10 5.48
CA THR A 120 -8.33 -4.91 6.91
C THR A 120 -8.17 -3.41 7.22
N THR A 121 -7.77 -3.05 8.43
CA THR A 121 -7.46 -1.66 8.79
C THR A 121 -6.12 -1.60 9.51
N ILE A 122 -5.51 -0.43 9.51
CA ILE A 122 -4.23 -0.24 10.18
C ILE A 122 -4.36 -0.55 11.67
N GLY A 123 -5.41 -0.06 12.31
CA GLY A 123 -5.61 -0.30 13.74
C GLY A 123 -5.77 -1.75 14.09
N HIS A 124 -6.53 -2.49 13.27
CA HIS A 124 -6.74 -3.92 13.50
C HIS A 124 -5.39 -4.65 13.43
N GLU A 125 -4.57 -4.36 12.43
CA GLU A 125 -3.29 -5.03 12.28
C GLU A 125 -2.30 -4.61 13.36
N ARG A 126 -2.35 -3.36 13.77
CA ARG A 126 -1.46 -2.90 14.84
C ARG A 126 -1.72 -3.68 16.12
N ARG A 127 -2.98 -4.00 16.40
CA ARG A 127 -3.36 -4.69 17.64
C ARG A 127 -3.28 -6.21 17.56
N THR A 128 -3.58 -6.78 16.40
CA THR A 128 -3.77 -8.22 16.31
C THR A 128 -2.77 -8.97 15.46
N ASN A 129 -2.05 -8.30 14.57
CA ASN A 129 -1.13 -8.98 13.68
C ASN A 129 0.07 -9.50 14.48
N PRO A 130 0.31 -10.81 14.51
CA PRO A 130 1.38 -11.36 15.33
C PRO A 130 2.78 -10.87 14.96
N PHE A 131 2.96 -10.37 13.75
CA PHE A 131 4.27 -9.86 13.33
C PHE A 131 4.45 -8.40 13.73
N LEU A 132 3.37 -7.69 14.06
CA LEU A 132 3.42 -6.25 14.29
C LEU A 132 3.10 -5.80 15.71
N ARG A 133 2.48 -6.65 16.49
CA ARG A 133 2.03 -6.24 17.83
C ARG A 133 3.13 -5.64 18.68
N HIS A 134 4.31 -6.24 18.66
CA HIS A 134 5.40 -5.73 19.47
C HIS A 134 6.00 -4.44 18.91
N LEU A 135 5.84 -4.19 17.63
CA LEU A 135 6.32 -2.95 17.05
C LEU A 135 5.44 -1.80 17.51
N ALA A 136 4.14 -2.06 17.59
CA ALA A 136 3.21 -1.00 17.98
C ALA A 136 3.32 -0.66 19.46
N SER A 137 3.83 -1.56 20.29
CA SER A 137 3.90 -1.31 21.70
C SER A 137 5.19 -0.58 22.11
N THR A 138 6.05 -0.33 21.18
CA THR A 138 7.24 0.46 21.50
C THR A 138 7.10 1.92 21.02
#